data_2db518e8def61ac0db3f589f1900628d
#
_entry.id   2db518e8def61ac0db3f589f1900628d
#
_cell.length_a   1.000
_cell.length_b   1.000
_cell.length_c   1.000
_cell.angle_alpha   90.00
_cell.angle_beta   90.00
_cell.angle_gamma   90.00
#
_symmetry.space_group_name_H-M   'P 1'
#
loop_
_entity.id
_entity.type
_entity.pdbx_description
1 polymer ?
#
loop_
_entity_poly.entity_id
_entity_poly.type
_entity_poly.pdbx_seq_one_letter_code
_entity_poly.pdbx_strand_id
1 'polypeptide(L)'
;MAESQSPLEFMGVPGSPYTRKMLALLRYRRIPYRFLPGSRHVSKSEPERFRPRPEPKVRLLPTFYFTDEDGDEKAVCDTTPLIRRFEDEYDARSVIPTDPALALIDYILEDYADEWLTKAMFHYRWSYPADISKAGQMLPRWNNPTADEATISEKSRQISDLQISRLSYVGSNEITRETIEQSFDRLLTLLDKHLKQSPFLLGKRPAACDFALFGQFVCLALFDPTPQQKVIEQAPRVYAWTESMEDLSGYEILPQDWIEPGQLPATLIDLLKEVGDIYVPYLLANAEAVAKGEQLLEMELDGRRWQQNPFTYQAKCLECIRKEFAKLFDTDQKLVTEQFQSTGINHLFAD
;
A
#
# COMPACT_ATOMS: atom_id res chain seq x y z
N MET A 1 14.94 -28.56 17.71
CA MET A 1 15.39 -27.15 17.69
C MET A 1 15.17 -26.71 16.26
N ALA A 2 14.25 -25.79 16.00
CA ALA A 2 14.07 -25.25 14.66
C ALA A 2 15.41 -24.60 14.25
N GLU A 3 15.94 -24.94 13.09
CA GLU A 3 17.06 -24.21 12.50
C GLU A 3 16.66 -22.73 12.48
N SER A 4 17.47 -21.89 13.12
CA SER A 4 17.18 -20.44 13.13
C SER A 4 17.34 -19.96 11.70
N GLN A 5 16.22 -19.74 11.02
CA GLN A 5 16.24 -19.09 9.72
C GLN A 5 17.02 -17.77 9.84
N SER A 6 17.94 -17.54 8.92
CA SER A 6 18.67 -16.27 8.86
C SER A 6 17.66 -15.13 8.74
N PRO A 7 17.89 -13.99 9.44
CA PRO A 7 16.95 -12.88 9.35
C PRO A 7 16.85 -12.36 7.92
N LEU A 8 15.62 -12.02 7.49
CA LEU A 8 15.37 -11.38 6.19
C LEU A 8 16.14 -10.07 6.10
N GLU A 9 16.84 -9.83 5.02
CA GLU A 9 17.49 -8.55 4.78
C GLU A 9 16.75 -7.75 3.73
N PHE A 10 16.42 -6.50 4.03
CA PHE A 10 15.80 -5.62 3.05
C PHE A 10 16.16 -4.16 3.22
N MET A 11 16.24 -3.47 2.10
CA MET A 11 16.50 -2.04 2.01
C MET A 11 15.19 -1.26 1.89
N GLY A 12 15.10 -0.15 2.59
CA GLY A 12 13.96 0.74 2.55
C GLY A 12 14.26 2.12 3.12
N VAL A 13 13.27 3.00 3.10
CA VAL A 13 13.36 4.37 3.66
C VAL A 13 12.09 4.70 4.45
N PRO A 14 12.19 5.53 5.52
CA PRO A 14 11.04 5.89 6.34
C PRO A 14 9.90 6.56 5.58
N GLY A 15 10.20 7.27 4.50
CA GLY A 15 9.20 7.99 3.69
C GLY A 15 8.50 7.15 2.63
N SER A 16 8.85 5.87 2.51
CA SER A 16 8.17 4.95 1.59
C SER A 16 7.01 4.27 2.30
N PRO A 17 5.76 4.41 1.82
CA PRO A 17 4.60 3.74 2.40
C PRO A 17 4.77 2.22 2.41
N TYR A 18 5.26 1.64 1.33
CA TYR A 18 5.48 0.20 1.21
C TYR A 18 6.61 -0.32 2.11
N THR A 19 7.64 0.49 2.41
CA THR A 19 8.64 0.16 3.43
C THR A 19 7.98 0.09 4.81
N ARG A 20 7.09 1.03 5.13
CA ARG A 20 6.38 1.07 6.41
C ARG A 20 5.39 -0.08 6.54
N LYS A 21 4.64 -0.38 5.47
CA LYS A 21 3.78 -1.57 5.36
C LYS A 21 4.54 -2.82 5.77
N MET A 22 5.67 -3.11 5.14
CA MET A 22 6.43 -4.33 5.40
C MET A 22 7.08 -4.35 6.77
N LEU A 23 7.58 -3.22 7.29
CA LEU A 23 8.15 -3.17 8.65
C LEU A 23 7.11 -3.54 9.70
N ALA A 24 5.91 -2.97 9.64
CA ALA A 24 4.84 -3.27 10.58
C ALA A 24 4.37 -4.72 10.47
N LEU A 25 4.23 -5.23 9.25
CA LEU A 25 3.85 -6.62 8.99
C LEU A 25 4.89 -7.60 9.56
N LEU A 26 6.17 -7.40 9.30
CA LEU A 26 7.24 -8.27 9.82
C LEU A 26 7.29 -8.24 11.35
N ARG A 27 7.08 -7.08 11.99
CA ARG A 27 6.96 -6.97 13.47
C ARG A 27 5.76 -7.75 13.97
N TYR A 28 4.57 -7.53 13.39
CA TYR A 28 3.37 -8.26 13.78
C TYR A 28 3.54 -9.77 13.65
N ARG A 29 4.08 -10.25 12.53
CA ARG A 29 4.34 -11.68 12.28
C ARG A 29 5.51 -12.25 13.08
N ARG A 30 6.27 -11.38 13.77
CA ARG A 30 7.50 -11.75 14.52
C ARG A 30 8.53 -12.45 13.63
N ILE A 31 8.58 -12.07 12.34
CA ILE A 31 9.58 -12.56 11.39
C ILE A 31 10.89 -11.82 11.64
N PRO A 32 12.01 -12.53 11.90
CA PRO A 32 13.30 -11.89 12.11
C PRO A 32 13.77 -11.16 10.86
N TYR A 33 14.19 -9.90 11.01
CA TYR A 33 14.70 -9.13 9.88
C TYR A 33 15.86 -8.21 10.25
N ARG A 34 16.64 -7.82 9.22
CA ARG A 34 17.65 -6.77 9.27
C ARG A 34 17.25 -5.67 8.30
N PHE A 35 16.87 -4.54 8.83
CA PHE A 35 16.52 -3.38 8.04
C PHE A 35 17.78 -2.61 7.63
N LEU A 36 17.91 -2.36 6.32
CA LEU A 36 19.02 -1.66 5.70
C LEU A 36 18.55 -0.26 5.28
N PRO A 37 18.78 0.80 6.09
CA PRO A 37 18.18 2.12 5.83
C PRO A 37 18.82 2.81 4.62
N GLY A 38 18.12 2.81 3.50
CA GLY A 38 18.42 3.59 2.31
C GLY A 38 19.80 3.38 1.70
N SER A 39 20.30 4.40 1.02
CA SER A 39 21.58 4.38 0.33
C SER A 39 22.81 4.26 1.25
N ARG A 40 22.65 4.31 2.57
CA ARG A 40 23.73 4.12 3.55
C ARG A 40 24.38 2.74 3.46
N HIS A 41 23.66 1.75 2.94
CA HIS A 41 24.20 0.40 2.76
C HIS A 41 24.89 0.20 1.41
N VAL A 42 25.00 1.25 0.61
CA VAL A 42 25.70 1.23 -0.68
C VAL A 42 26.70 2.38 -0.68
N SER A 43 27.80 2.22 0.02
CA SER A 43 28.90 3.19 -0.04
C SER A 43 30.08 2.61 -0.79
N LYS A 44 30.47 3.27 -1.87
CA LYS A 44 31.70 2.94 -2.59
C LYS A 44 32.95 3.31 -1.80
N SER A 45 32.83 4.23 -0.84
CA SER A 45 33.94 4.69 0.00
C SER A 45 34.18 3.81 1.24
N GLU A 46 33.18 3.02 1.65
CA GLU A 46 33.25 2.12 2.80
C GLU A 46 32.71 0.73 2.45
N PRO A 47 33.32 0.01 1.49
CA PRO A 47 32.80 -1.28 1.00
C PRO A 47 32.83 -2.37 2.07
N GLU A 48 33.71 -2.28 3.05
CA GLU A 48 33.81 -3.22 4.18
C GLU A 48 32.56 -3.10 5.10
N ARG A 49 31.98 -1.91 5.21
CA ARG A 49 30.83 -1.63 6.03
C ARG A 49 29.53 -1.72 5.26
N PHE A 50 29.56 -1.36 3.99
CA PHE A 50 28.40 -1.22 3.12
C PHE A 50 28.66 -1.94 1.79
N ARG A 51 28.51 -3.28 1.82
CA ARG A 51 28.74 -4.08 0.62
C ARG A 51 27.74 -3.77 -0.49
N PRO A 52 28.17 -3.74 -1.75
CA PRO A 52 27.26 -3.66 -2.88
C PRO A 52 26.23 -4.79 -2.86
N ARG A 53 25.01 -4.48 -3.23
CA ARG A 53 23.90 -5.44 -3.34
C ARG A 53 23.41 -5.49 -4.78
N PRO A 54 22.81 -6.60 -5.23
CA PRO A 54 22.16 -6.65 -6.53
C PRO A 54 21.04 -5.63 -6.60
N GLU A 55 20.77 -5.11 -7.81
CA GLU A 55 19.66 -4.23 -8.06
C GLU A 55 18.44 -5.03 -8.53
N PRO A 56 17.21 -4.70 -8.09
CA PRO A 56 16.01 -5.33 -8.62
C PRO A 56 15.75 -4.87 -10.07
N LYS A 57 14.98 -5.64 -10.82
CA LYS A 57 14.58 -5.30 -12.20
C LYS A 57 13.90 -3.92 -12.29
N VAL A 58 13.11 -3.58 -11.26
CA VAL A 58 12.49 -2.26 -11.09
C VAL A 58 12.97 -1.71 -9.76
N ARG A 59 13.52 -0.49 -9.75
CA ARG A 59 14.05 0.14 -8.53
C ARG A 59 12.92 0.67 -7.65
N LEU A 60 12.28 -0.24 -6.91
CA LEU A 60 11.23 0.06 -5.95
C LEU A 60 11.70 -0.27 -4.52
N LEU A 61 11.08 0.38 -3.55
CA LEU A 61 11.29 0.14 -2.12
C LEU A 61 9.99 -0.36 -1.46
N PRO A 62 10.10 -1.33 -0.55
CA PRO A 62 11.32 -1.99 -0.10
C PRO A 62 11.89 -2.97 -1.11
N THR A 63 13.21 -3.19 -1.07
CA THR A 63 13.89 -4.24 -1.82
C THR A 63 14.41 -5.29 -0.85
N PHE A 64 13.92 -6.51 -0.98
CA PHE A 64 14.34 -7.68 -0.21
C PHE A 64 15.47 -8.44 -0.92
N TYR A 65 16.35 -9.06 -0.13
CA TYR A 65 17.47 -9.83 -0.63
C TYR A 65 17.34 -11.28 -0.20
N PHE A 66 17.32 -12.17 -1.18
CA PHE A 66 17.21 -13.61 -0.96
C PHE A 66 18.40 -14.32 -1.62
N THR A 67 18.89 -15.37 -0.98
CA THR A 67 19.89 -16.27 -1.59
C THR A 67 19.13 -17.37 -2.33
N ASP A 68 19.44 -17.58 -3.61
CA ASP A 68 18.86 -18.66 -4.39
C ASP A 68 19.61 -20.00 -4.16
N GLU A 69 19.18 -21.06 -4.86
CA GLU A 69 19.72 -22.41 -4.74
C GLU A 69 21.20 -22.49 -5.15
N ASP A 70 21.65 -21.60 -6.04
CA ASP A 70 23.04 -21.52 -6.50
C ASP A 70 23.93 -20.71 -5.54
N GLY A 71 23.36 -20.14 -4.48
CA GLY A 71 24.05 -19.29 -3.52
C GLY A 71 24.16 -17.82 -3.94
N ASP A 72 23.54 -17.45 -5.05
CA ASP A 72 23.53 -16.07 -5.55
C ASP A 72 22.47 -15.22 -4.85
N GLU A 73 22.82 -13.98 -4.48
CA GLU A 73 21.89 -13.04 -3.91
C GLU A 73 21.01 -12.40 -4.99
N LYS A 74 19.69 -12.45 -4.81
CA LYS A 74 18.69 -11.85 -5.69
C LYS A 74 17.95 -10.74 -4.97
N ALA A 75 17.75 -9.62 -5.68
CA ALA A 75 16.94 -8.49 -5.21
C ALA A 75 15.49 -8.63 -5.69
N VAL A 76 14.55 -8.59 -4.77
CA VAL A 76 13.10 -8.74 -5.05
C VAL A 76 12.37 -7.55 -4.43
N CYS A 77 11.46 -6.97 -5.18
CA CYS A 77 10.52 -5.94 -4.72
C CYS A 77 9.10 -6.38 -5.05
N ASP A 78 8.11 -5.54 -4.68
CA ASP A 78 6.68 -5.77 -4.75
C ASP A 78 6.14 -6.49 -3.49
N THR A 79 5.35 -5.73 -2.71
CA THR A 79 4.96 -6.16 -1.36
C THR A 79 3.89 -7.24 -1.36
N THR A 80 2.95 -7.19 -2.30
CA THR A 80 1.83 -8.13 -2.36
C THR A 80 2.29 -9.58 -2.59
N PRO A 81 3.11 -9.91 -3.61
CA PRO A 81 3.63 -11.27 -3.75
C PRO A 81 4.61 -11.65 -2.63
N LEU A 82 5.35 -10.69 -2.05
CA LEU A 82 6.23 -10.97 -0.91
C LEU A 82 5.44 -11.37 0.34
N ILE A 83 4.29 -10.75 0.61
CA ILE A 83 3.41 -11.15 1.71
C ILE A 83 2.98 -12.60 1.53
N ARG A 84 2.53 -13.00 0.34
CA ARG A 84 2.11 -14.39 0.04
C ARG A 84 3.27 -15.38 0.22
N ARG A 85 4.45 -15.02 -0.26
CA ARG A 85 5.67 -15.80 -0.01
C ARG A 85 5.93 -15.98 1.49
N PHE A 86 5.76 -14.94 2.30
CA PHE A 86 5.95 -15.04 3.75
C PHE A 86 4.86 -15.84 4.43
N GLU A 87 3.65 -15.91 3.90
CA GLU A 87 2.62 -16.84 4.37
C GLU A 87 3.05 -18.30 4.19
N ASP A 88 3.70 -18.62 3.07
CA ASP A 88 4.20 -19.97 2.77
C ASP A 88 5.45 -20.34 3.58
N GLU A 89 6.31 -19.35 3.88
CA GLU A 89 7.60 -19.58 4.56
C GLU A 89 7.53 -19.53 6.10
N TYR A 90 6.47 -18.92 6.68
CA TYR A 90 6.34 -18.69 8.13
C TYR A 90 4.92 -19.00 8.62
N ASP A 91 4.78 -19.99 9.47
CA ASP A 91 3.47 -20.52 9.93
C ASP A 91 2.72 -19.61 10.91
N ALA A 92 3.39 -18.68 11.60
CA ALA A 92 2.77 -17.94 12.69
C ALA A 92 2.12 -16.63 12.25
N ARG A 93 0.98 -16.31 12.91
CA ARG A 93 0.35 -14.96 12.84
C ARG A 93 0.05 -14.51 11.41
N SER A 94 -0.55 -15.40 10.60
CA SER A 94 -0.98 -15.12 9.24
C SER A 94 -1.75 -13.79 9.15
N VAL A 95 -1.51 -13.03 8.08
CA VAL A 95 -2.22 -11.79 7.74
C VAL A 95 -3.24 -12.01 6.63
N ILE A 96 -3.31 -13.22 6.09
CA ILE A 96 -4.31 -13.59 5.09
C ILE A 96 -5.38 -14.45 5.78
N PRO A 97 -6.66 -14.11 5.66
CA PRO A 97 -7.75 -14.94 6.18
C PRO A 97 -7.70 -16.37 5.62
N THR A 98 -8.00 -17.35 6.46
CA THR A 98 -8.05 -18.77 6.04
C THR A 98 -9.28 -19.08 5.20
N ASP A 99 -10.34 -18.30 5.33
CA ASP A 99 -11.53 -18.41 4.48
C ASP A 99 -11.25 -17.78 3.11
N PRO A 100 -11.48 -18.50 1.99
CA PRO A 100 -11.13 -18.01 0.64
C PRO A 100 -11.91 -16.77 0.22
N ALA A 101 -13.17 -16.61 0.65
CA ALA A 101 -13.97 -15.43 0.33
C ALA A 101 -13.44 -14.18 1.04
N LEU A 102 -13.10 -14.31 2.33
CA LEU A 102 -12.46 -13.23 3.08
C LEU A 102 -11.05 -12.91 2.55
N ALA A 103 -10.29 -13.92 2.11
CA ALA A 103 -8.98 -13.71 1.53
C ALA A 103 -9.04 -12.92 0.21
N LEU A 104 -10.09 -13.10 -0.59
CA LEU A 104 -10.32 -12.28 -1.78
C LEU A 104 -10.71 -10.84 -1.40
N ILE A 105 -11.54 -10.65 -0.37
CA ILE A 105 -11.89 -9.31 0.12
C ILE A 105 -10.63 -8.59 0.63
N ASP A 106 -9.78 -9.26 1.40
CA ASP A 106 -8.48 -8.76 1.83
C ASP A 106 -7.62 -8.33 0.64
N TYR A 107 -7.53 -9.19 -0.39
CA TYR A 107 -6.74 -8.91 -1.58
C TYR A 107 -7.20 -7.65 -2.31
N ILE A 108 -8.51 -7.48 -2.50
CA ILE A 108 -9.08 -6.30 -3.17
C ILE A 108 -8.84 -5.01 -2.36
N LEU A 109 -8.99 -5.09 -1.02
CA LEU A 109 -8.74 -3.95 -0.14
C LEU A 109 -7.25 -3.60 -0.03
N GLU A 110 -6.37 -4.60 -0.06
CA GLU A 110 -4.91 -4.40 -0.14
C GLU A 110 -4.55 -3.66 -1.43
N ASP A 111 -5.06 -4.14 -2.56
CA ASP A 111 -4.81 -3.56 -3.88
C ASP A 111 -5.36 -2.11 -3.98
N TYR A 112 -6.56 -1.85 -3.47
CA TYR A 112 -7.11 -0.50 -3.36
C TYR A 112 -6.19 0.44 -2.56
N ALA A 113 -5.70 -0.01 -1.43
CA ALA A 113 -4.82 0.78 -0.58
C ALA A 113 -3.47 1.07 -1.27
N ASP A 114 -2.89 0.06 -1.92
CA ASP A 114 -1.61 0.18 -2.59
C ASP A 114 -1.70 1.00 -3.89
N GLU A 115 -2.81 0.92 -4.64
CA GLU A 115 -2.90 1.47 -6.00
C GLU A 115 -3.80 2.72 -6.11
N TRP A 116 -4.86 2.82 -5.30
CA TRP A 116 -5.71 4.00 -5.30
C TRP A 116 -5.32 5.01 -4.22
N LEU A 117 -5.19 4.59 -2.96
CA LEU A 117 -4.87 5.51 -1.87
C LEU A 117 -3.47 6.11 -2.02
N THR A 118 -2.55 5.43 -2.69
CA THR A 118 -1.24 5.99 -3.05
C THR A 118 -1.36 7.24 -3.92
N LYS A 119 -2.44 7.40 -4.72
CA LYS A 119 -2.69 8.62 -5.50
C LYS A 119 -2.91 9.82 -4.58
N ALA A 120 -3.71 9.65 -3.52
CA ALA A 120 -3.94 10.70 -2.52
C ALA A 120 -2.63 11.01 -1.76
N MET A 121 -1.90 9.98 -1.31
CA MET A 121 -0.62 10.17 -0.60
C MET A 121 0.37 10.97 -1.44
N PHE A 122 0.56 10.59 -2.69
CA PHE A 122 1.51 11.24 -3.59
C PHE A 122 1.05 12.64 -3.99
N HIS A 123 -0.27 12.80 -4.24
CA HIS A 123 -0.91 14.08 -4.52
C HIS A 123 -0.65 15.08 -3.40
N TYR A 124 -1.03 14.78 -2.15
CA TYR A 124 -0.84 15.71 -1.04
C TYR A 124 0.63 16.06 -0.84
N ARG A 125 1.52 15.09 -0.83
CA ARG A 125 2.96 15.32 -0.61
C ARG A 125 3.60 16.24 -1.63
N TRP A 126 3.17 16.20 -2.90
CA TRP A 126 3.87 16.85 -4.00
C TRP A 126 3.05 17.94 -4.71
N SER A 127 1.82 18.24 -4.24
CA SER A 127 1.00 19.34 -4.76
C SER A 127 0.88 20.52 -3.80
N TYR A 128 1.15 20.31 -2.51
CA TYR A 128 0.98 21.35 -1.48
C TYR A 128 2.33 21.91 -1.00
N PRO A 129 2.50 23.26 -0.92
CA PRO A 129 3.79 23.87 -0.58
C PRO A 129 4.38 23.41 0.76
N ALA A 130 3.53 23.25 1.81
CA ALA A 130 3.98 22.82 3.12
C ALA A 130 4.54 21.40 3.09
N ASP A 131 3.88 20.51 2.35
CA ASP A 131 4.23 19.10 2.22
C ASP A 131 5.48 18.94 1.35
N ILE A 132 5.56 19.65 0.22
CA ILE A 132 6.76 19.70 -0.64
C ILE A 132 7.97 20.17 0.19
N SER A 133 7.82 21.25 0.96
CA SER A 133 8.89 21.79 1.78
C SER A 133 9.38 20.77 2.81
N LYS A 134 8.47 20.14 3.53
CA LYS A 134 8.82 19.12 4.54
C LYS A 134 9.45 17.88 3.90
N ALA A 135 8.83 17.31 2.88
CA ALA A 135 9.32 16.12 2.22
C ALA A 135 10.70 16.37 1.57
N GLY A 136 10.85 17.47 0.85
CA GLY A 136 12.12 17.89 0.24
C GLY A 136 13.26 17.97 1.24
N GLN A 137 13.00 18.49 2.45
CA GLN A 137 14.01 18.58 3.50
C GLN A 137 14.30 17.24 4.18
N MET A 138 13.29 16.42 4.43
CA MET A 138 13.43 15.19 5.23
C MET A 138 14.00 14.03 4.42
N LEU A 139 13.58 13.85 3.15
CA LEU A 139 14.02 12.72 2.35
C LEU A 139 15.55 12.62 2.19
N PRO A 140 16.28 13.70 1.87
CA PRO A 140 17.74 13.67 1.81
C PRO A 140 18.40 13.36 3.16
N ARG A 141 17.83 13.89 4.25
CA ARG A 141 18.37 13.68 5.61
C ARG A 141 18.21 12.25 6.10
N TRP A 142 17.15 11.55 5.70
CA TRP A 142 17.04 10.11 6.01
C TRP A 142 18.16 9.28 5.38
N ASN A 143 18.62 9.68 4.20
CA ASN A 143 19.73 9.02 3.55
C ASN A 143 21.08 9.42 4.13
N ASN A 144 21.26 10.68 4.49
CA ASN A 144 22.49 11.19 5.09
C ASN A 144 22.23 12.35 6.07
N PRO A 145 21.98 12.06 7.38
CA PRO A 145 21.69 13.08 8.37
C PRO A 145 22.91 13.94 8.75
N THR A 146 24.13 13.56 8.35
CA THR A 146 25.36 14.27 8.63
C THR A 146 25.87 15.10 7.43
N ALA A 147 25.13 15.13 6.32
CA ALA A 147 25.44 15.96 5.18
C ALA A 147 25.36 17.45 5.54
N ASP A 148 26.23 18.27 4.95
CA ASP A 148 26.17 19.72 5.09
C ASP A 148 24.90 20.32 4.45
N GLU A 149 24.52 21.50 4.92
CA GLU A 149 23.28 22.15 4.49
C GLU A 149 23.27 22.53 3.00
N ALA A 150 24.42 22.79 2.39
CA ALA A 150 24.48 23.06 0.95
C ALA A 150 24.14 21.80 0.14
N THR A 151 24.71 20.67 0.52
CA THR A 151 24.42 19.34 -0.06
C THR A 151 22.94 18.97 0.14
N ILE A 152 22.39 19.20 1.34
CA ILE A 152 20.97 18.94 1.64
C ILE A 152 20.07 19.82 0.78
N SER A 153 20.35 21.12 0.68
CA SER A 153 19.54 22.06 -0.13
C SER A 153 19.51 21.67 -1.60
N GLU A 154 20.64 21.27 -2.16
CA GLU A 154 20.72 20.82 -3.54
C GLU A 154 19.91 19.53 -3.77
N LYS A 155 20.08 18.52 -2.89
CA LYS A 155 19.31 17.26 -2.97
C LYS A 155 17.83 17.46 -2.73
N SER A 156 17.45 18.42 -1.87
CA SER A 156 16.05 18.78 -1.62
C SER A 156 15.38 19.28 -2.90
N ARG A 157 16.02 20.19 -3.63
CA ARG A 157 15.52 20.68 -4.92
C ARG A 157 15.39 19.54 -5.93
N GLN A 158 16.47 18.79 -6.13
CA GLN A 158 16.50 17.67 -7.08
C GLN A 158 15.40 16.64 -6.83
N ILE A 159 15.18 16.25 -5.58
CA ILE A 159 14.15 15.26 -5.24
C ILE A 159 12.75 15.85 -5.41
N SER A 160 12.53 17.10 -5.00
CA SER A 160 11.23 17.75 -5.15
C SER A 160 10.86 17.89 -6.62
N ASP A 161 11.75 18.40 -7.46
CA ASP A 161 11.52 18.54 -8.90
C ASP A 161 11.23 17.20 -9.56
N LEU A 162 12.02 16.18 -9.22
CA LEU A 162 11.82 14.81 -9.72
C LEU A 162 10.46 14.23 -9.31
N GLN A 163 10.06 14.38 -8.06
CA GLN A 163 8.82 13.80 -7.57
C GLN A 163 7.60 14.58 -8.06
N ILE A 164 7.67 15.90 -8.15
CA ILE A 164 6.61 16.72 -8.73
C ILE A 164 6.39 16.32 -10.20
N SER A 165 7.45 16.09 -10.97
CA SER A 165 7.31 15.62 -12.36
C SER A 165 6.63 14.26 -12.48
N ARG A 166 6.64 13.46 -11.40
CA ARG A 166 6.00 12.13 -11.33
C ARG A 166 4.54 12.14 -10.88
N LEU A 167 3.97 13.31 -10.57
CA LEU A 167 2.53 13.42 -10.26
C LEU A 167 1.66 12.82 -11.37
N SER A 168 2.10 12.95 -12.62
CA SER A 168 1.42 12.35 -13.77
C SER A 168 1.31 10.82 -13.71
N TYR A 169 2.25 10.12 -13.06
CA TYR A 169 2.24 8.65 -12.96
C TYR A 169 1.10 8.15 -12.07
N VAL A 170 0.76 8.92 -11.03
CA VAL A 170 -0.38 8.62 -10.16
C VAL A 170 -1.67 9.29 -10.63
N GLY A 171 -1.63 9.98 -11.77
CA GLY A 171 -2.78 10.67 -12.33
C GLY A 171 -3.17 11.95 -11.59
N SER A 172 -2.28 12.51 -10.76
CA SER A 172 -2.53 13.76 -10.05
C SER A 172 -2.24 14.96 -10.95
N ASN A 173 -3.26 15.75 -11.22
CA ASN A 173 -3.21 16.99 -12.01
C ASN A 173 -4.40 17.89 -11.64
N GLU A 174 -4.52 19.07 -12.25
CA GLU A 174 -5.60 20.02 -11.95
C GLU A 174 -7.02 19.50 -12.25
N ILE A 175 -7.15 18.56 -13.20
CA ILE A 175 -8.45 17.95 -13.56
C ILE A 175 -8.87 16.93 -12.50
N THR A 176 -7.93 16.13 -11.99
CA THR A 176 -8.20 14.99 -11.11
C THR A 176 -8.12 15.32 -9.62
N ARG A 177 -7.53 16.47 -9.28
CA ARG A 177 -7.33 16.92 -7.89
C ARG A 177 -8.55 16.69 -7.02
N GLU A 178 -9.70 17.24 -7.43
CA GLU A 178 -10.91 17.21 -6.62
C GLU A 178 -11.42 15.78 -6.39
N THR A 179 -11.35 14.92 -7.41
CA THR A 179 -11.74 13.51 -7.28
C THR A 179 -10.83 12.77 -6.29
N ILE A 180 -9.51 12.99 -6.37
CA ILE A 180 -8.54 12.39 -5.43
C ILE A 180 -8.83 12.85 -3.99
N GLU A 181 -9.00 14.15 -3.77
CA GLU A 181 -9.21 14.71 -2.44
C GLU A 181 -10.54 14.29 -1.84
N GLN A 182 -11.61 14.28 -2.63
CA GLN A 182 -12.94 13.85 -2.14
C GLN A 182 -13.00 12.35 -1.85
N SER A 183 -12.36 11.50 -2.66
CA SER A 183 -12.28 10.07 -2.36
C SER A 183 -11.54 9.83 -1.05
N PHE A 184 -10.49 10.60 -0.77
CA PHE A 184 -9.78 10.53 0.49
C PHE A 184 -10.65 10.97 1.69
N ASP A 185 -11.41 12.06 1.55
CA ASP A 185 -12.33 12.54 2.59
C ASP A 185 -13.44 11.53 2.90
N ARG A 186 -13.99 10.87 1.88
CA ARG A 186 -14.95 9.77 2.08
C ARG A 186 -14.32 8.58 2.78
N LEU A 187 -13.14 8.16 2.35
CA LEU A 187 -12.40 7.07 3.01
C LEU A 187 -12.17 7.38 4.49
N LEU A 188 -11.74 8.60 4.85
CA LEU A 188 -11.55 9.00 6.25
C LEU A 188 -12.83 8.84 7.07
N THR A 189 -13.97 9.32 6.54
CA THR A 189 -15.27 9.21 7.20
C THR A 189 -15.69 7.75 7.40
N LEU A 190 -15.53 6.92 6.37
CA LEU A 190 -15.93 5.52 6.40
C LEU A 190 -15.03 4.69 7.33
N LEU A 191 -13.72 4.93 7.28
CA LEU A 191 -12.76 4.22 8.13
C LEU A 191 -12.92 4.61 9.60
N ASP A 192 -13.12 5.91 9.93
CA ASP A 192 -13.41 6.32 11.32
C ASP A 192 -14.68 5.67 11.85
N LYS A 193 -15.72 5.57 11.00
CA LYS A 193 -16.97 4.87 11.33
C LYS A 193 -16.75 3.38 11.57
N HIS A 194 -15.92 2.72 10.74
CA HIS A 194 -15.59 1.31 10.88
C HIS A 194 -14.81 1.04 12.17
N LEU A 195 -13.79 1.84 12.45
CA LEU A 195 -12.95 1.73 13.64
C LEU A 195 -13.69 1.97 14.98
N LYS A 196 -14.92 2.47 14.97
CA LYS A 196 -15.81 2.49 16.15
C LYS A 196 -16.33 1.11 16.52
N GLN A 197 -16.32 0.16 15.59
CA GLN A 197 -16.92 -1.16 15.74
C GLN A 197 -15.89 -2.29 15.71
N SER A 198 -14.81 -2.12 14.94
CA SER A 198 -13.78 -3.13 14.74
C SER A 198 -12.40 -2.48 14.73
N PRO A 199 -11.38 -3.06 15.39
CA PRO A 199 -10.01 -2.53 15.39
C PRO A 199 -9.29 -2.70 14.06
N PHE A 200 -9.76 -3.59 13.18
CA PHE A 200 -9.19 -3.85 11.85
C PHE A 200 -10.31 -4.12 10.86
N LEU A 201 -10.02 -4.06 9.56
CA LEU A 201 -11.04 -4.17 8.52
C LEU A 201 -11.80 -5.51 8.55
N LEU A 202 -11.10 -6.61 8.77
CA LEU A 202 -11.68 -7.95 8.73
C LEU A 202 -11.85 -8.59 10.11
N GLY A 203 -11.98 -7.78 11.17
CA GLY A 203 -12.28 -8.28 12.51
C GLY A 203 -11.36 -7.75 13.61
N LYS A 204 -10.97 -8.64 14.52
CA LYS A 204 -10.15 -8.30 15.69
C LYS A 204 -8.67 -8.64 15.52
N ARG A 205 -8.25 -9.00 14.32
CA ARG A 205 -6.85 -9.23 13.97
C ARG A 205 -6.53 -8.56 12.63
N PRO A 206 -5.30 -8.02 12.46
CA PRO A 206 -4.96 -7.32 11.24
C PRO A 206 -4.79 -8.28 10.06
N ALA A 207 -5.25 -7.86 8.90
CA ALA A 207 -5.08 -8.50 7.60
C ALA A 207 -4.05 -7.75 6.74
N ALA A 208 -3.68 -8.29 5.59
CA ALA A 208 -2.73 -7.65 4.67
C ALA A 208 -3.23 -6.26 4.23
N CYS A 209 -4.53 -6.10 4.02
CA CYS A 209 -5.15 -4.82 3.68
C CYS A 209 -4.98 -3.75 4.78
N ASP A 210 -4.99 -4.12 6.06
CA ASP A 210 -4.73 -3.18 7.16
C ASP A 210 -3.30 -2.64 7.10
N PHE A 211 -2.33 -3.50 6.80
CA PHE A 211 -0.93 -3.07 6.63
C PHE A 211 -0.73 -2.22 5.38
N ALA A 212 -1.47 -2.47 4.30
CA ALA A 212 -1.45 -1.64 3.11
C ALA A 212 -2.01 -0.24 3.39
N LEU A 213 -3.17 -0.15 4.05
CA LEU A 213 -3.72 1.13 4.53
C LEU A 213 -2.75 1.84 5.46
N PHE A 214 -2.21 1.13 6.46
CA PHE A 214 -1.22 1.69 7.39
C PHE A 214 -0.04 2.31 6.66
N GLY A 215 0.52 1.62 5.66
CA GLY A 215 1.64 2.15 4.89
C GLY A 215 1.36 3.52 4.29
N GLN A 216 0.17 3.71 3.72
CA GLN A 216 -0.25 4.99 3.16
C GLN A 216 -0.56 6.02 4.26
N PHE A 217 -1.28 5.60 5.31
CA PHE A 217 -1.65 6.49 6.41
C PHE A 217 -0.47 6.98 7.25
N VAL A 218 0.62 6.22 7.37
CA VAL A 218 1.87 6.76 7.96
C VAL A 218 2.32 8.03 7.26
N CYS A 219 2.14 8.10 5.96
CA CYS A 219 2.44 9.29 5.18
C CYS A 219 1.36 10.35 5.35
N LEU A 220 0.10 10.00 5.13
CA LEU A 220 -1.05 10.91 5.12
C LEU A 220 -1.42 11.44 6.51
N ALA A 221 -1.31 10.63 7.56
CA ALA A 221 -1.74 11.00 8.91
C ALA A 221 -0.60 11.48 9.80
N LEU A 222 0.63 10.98 9.59
CA LEU A 222 1.73 11.27 10.52
C LEU A 222 2.86 12.11 9.92
N PHE A 223 3.03 12.09 8.60
CA PHE A 223 4.17 12.76 7.98
C PHE A 223 3.80 14.03 7.21
N ASP A 224 2.85 13.97 6.26
CA ASP A 224 2.54 15.08 5.36
C ASP A 224 1.57 16.07 6.02
N PRO A 225 1.95 17.37 6.23
CA PRO A 225 1.19 18.30 7.08
C PRO A 225 -0.25 18.54 6.65
N THR A 226 -0.48 18.70 5.34
CA THR A 226 -1.82 19.03 4.82
C THR A 226 -2.82 17.91 5.07
N PRO A 227 -2.58 16.64 4.66
CA PRO A 227 -3.51 15.56 4.95
C PRO A 227 -3.52 15.19 6.45
N GLN A 228 -2.41 15.35 7.18
CA GLN A 228 -2.37 15.13 8.63
C GLN A 228 -3.41 15.97 9.35
N GLN A 229 -3.50 17.26 9.03
CA GLN A 229 -4.49 18.15 9.64
C GLN A 229 -5.91 17.66 9.34
N LYS A 230 -6.21 17.28 8.09
CA LYS A 230 -7.52 16.69 7.72
C LYS A 230 -7.84 15.45 8.54
N VAL A 231 -6.89 14.53 8.70
CA VAL A 231 -7.08 13.30 9.48
C VAL A 231 -7.38 13.62 10.94
N ILE A 232 -6.64 14.54 11.56
CA ILE A 232 -6.88 14.95 12.96
C ILE A 232 -8.27 15.56 13.15
N GLU A 233 -8.71 16.39 12.21
CA GLU A 233 -9.98 17.11 12.30
C GLU A 233 -11.19 16.21 11.98
N GLN A 234 -11.09 15.33 11.00
CA GLN A 234 -12.22 14.55 10.48
C GLN A 234 -12.27 13.12 11.05
N ALA A 235 -11.12 12.50 11.29
CA ALA A 235 -10.99 11.08 11.61
C ALA A 235 -9.90 10.81 12.68
N PRO A 236 -10.02 11.35 13.90
CA PRO A 236 -8.99 11.21 14.92
C PRO A 236 -8.72 9.74 15.32
N ARG A 237 -9.69 8.82 15.10
CA ARG A 237 -9.45 7.38 15.30
C ARG A 237 -8.49 6.81 14.28
N VAL A 238 -8.58 7.26 13.04
CA VAL A 238 -7.66 6.84 11.98
C VAL A 238 -6.23 7.28 12.31
N TYR A 239 -6.07 8.50 12.87
CA TYR A 239 -4.77 8.96 13.36
C TYR A 239 -4.22 8.02 14.45
N ALA A 240 -4.99 7.79 15.52
CA ALA A 240 -4.59 6.94 16.64
C ALA A 240 -4.36 5.47 16.21
N TRP A 241 -5.21 4.95 15.32
CA TRP A 241 -5.05 3.63 14.73
C TRP A 241 -3.74 3.52 13.95
N THR A 242 -3.40 4.53 13.16
CA THR A 242 -2.15 4.55 12.39
C THR A 242 -0.93 4.50 13.31
N GLU A 243 -0.92 5.24 14.42
CA GLU A 243 0.17 5.15 15.40
C GLU A 243 0.27 3.75 16.03
N SER A 244 -0.87 3.14 16.34
CA SER A 244 -0.93 1.80 16.96
C SER A 244 -0.47 0.69 16.02
N MET A 245 -0.71 0.82 14.71
CA MET A 245 -0.30 -0.16 13.70
C MET A 245 1.22 -0.27 13.50
N GLU A 246 1.99 0.69 14.00
CA GLU A 246 3.45 0.72 13.85
C GLU A 246 4.14 -0.53 14.42
N ASP A 247 3.64 -1.05 15.55
CA ASP A 247 4.15 -2.27 16.16
C ASP A 247 3.06 -3.04 16.89
N LEU A 248 2.56 -4.09 16.25
CA LEU A 248 1.62 -5.04 16.78
C LEU A 248 2.27 -6.38 17.20
N SER A 249 3.58 -6.39 17.46
CA SER A 249 4.32 -7.62 17.82
C SER A 249 3.80 -8.27 19.10
N GLY A 250 3.30 -7.46 20.06
CA GLY A 250 2.69 -7.90 21.31
C GLY A 250 1.17 -8.10 21.25
N TYR A 251 0.52 -7.81 20.13
CA TYR A 251 -0.94 -7.92 20.01
C TYR A 251 -1.36 -9.39 20.00
N GLU A 252 -2.19 -9.79 20.94
CA GLU A 252 -2.69 -11.18 21.04
C GLU A 252 -3.84 -11.40 20.06
N ILE A 253 -3.83 -12.57 19.39
CA ILE A 253 -4.83 -12.95 18.39
C ILE A 253 -5.41 -14.35 18.70
N LEU A 254 -6.66 -14.54 18.32
CA LEU A 254 -7.37 -15.81 18.44
C LEU A 254 -7.84 -16.27 17.04
N PRO A 255 -8.02 -17.60 16.82
CA PRO A 255 -8.52 -18.10 15.52
C PRO A 255 -9.84 -17.49 15.07
N GLN A 256 -10.75 -17.20 16.03
CA GLN A 256 -12.08 -16.62 15.79
C GLN A 256 -12.08 -15.09 15.66
N ASP A 257 -10.93 -14.45 15.54
CA ASP A 257 -10.85 -12.99 15.40
C ASP A 257 -11.18 -12.49 13.99
N TRP A 258 -11.25 -13.38 13.00
CA TRP A 258 -11.80 -13.03 11.70
C TRP A 258 -13.32 -12.85 11.78
N ILE A 259 -13.88 -11.96 10.97
CA ILE A 259 -15.34 -11.87 10.79
C ILE A 259 -15.87 -13.13 10.08
N GLU A 260 -17.17 -13.42 10.27
CA GLU A 260 -17.82 -14.51 9.54
C GLU A 260 -17.98 -14.14 8.04
N PRO A 261 -17.54 -15.00 7.11
CA PRO A 261 -17.53 -14.69 5.68
C PRO A 261 -18.91 -14.31 5.12
N GLY A 262 -19.98 -14.93 5.64
CA GLY A 262 -21.36 -14.68 5.21
C GLY A 262 -22.02 -13.46 5.87
N GLN A 263 -21.33 -12.73 6.77
CA GLN A 263 -21.93 -11.68 7.60
C GLN A 263 -21.01 -10.45 7.68
N LEU A 264 -20.76 -9.81 6.55
CA LEU A 264 -19.95 -8.61 6.53
C LEU A 264 -20.63 -7.47 7.31
N PRO A 265 -19.92 -6.78 8.21
CA PRO A 265 -20.45 -5.58 8.88
C PRO A 265 -20.85 -4.51 7.87
N ALA A 266 -21.94 -3.80 8.14
CA ALA A 266 -22.41 -2.73 7.26
C ALA A 266 -21.33 -1.65 6.99
N THR A 267 -20.46 -1.39 7.96
CA THR A 267 -19.35 -0.45 7.80
C THR A 267 -18.27 -0.96 6.85
N LEU A 268 -18.06 -2.27 6.75
CA LEU A 268 -17.18 -2.85 5.74
C LEU A 268 -17.83 -2.81 4.35
N ILE A 269 -19.14 -3.07 4.26
CA ILE A 269 -19.89 -2.93 3.01
C ILE A 269 -19.83 -1.48 2.49
N ASP A 270 -19.94 -0.48 3.38
CA ASP A 270 -19.78 0.93 3.02
C ASP A 270 -18.36 1.22 2.43
N LEU A 271 -17.31 0.64 3.02
CA LEU A 271 -15.93 0.75 2.49
C LEU A 271 -15.79 0.04 1.13
N LEU A 272 -16.32 -1.17 1.00
CA LEU A 272 -16.31 -1.91 -0.27
C LEU A 272 -17.10 -1.17 -1.36
N LYS A 273 -18.17 -0.47 -0.98
CA LYS A 273 -18.90 0.39 -1.91
C LYS A 273 -18.05 1.57 -2.39
N GLU A 274 -17.28 2.24 -1.52
CA GLU A 274 -16.33 3.28 -1.96
C GLU A 274 -15.29 2.72 -2.93
N VAL A 275 -14.77 1.52 -2.68
CA VAL A 275 -13.87 0.83 -3.62
C VAL A 275 -14.54 0.61 -4.98
N GLY A 276 -15.80 0.12 -4.97
CA GLY A 276 -16.57 -0.13 -6.18
C GLY A 276 -16.96 1.13 -6.95
N ASP A 277 -17.23 2.23 -6.24
CA ASP A 277 -17.66 3.49 -6.86
C ASP A 277 -16.48 4.27 -7.48
N ILE A 278 -15.27 4.15 -6.92
CA ILE A 278 -14.14 4.96 -7.36
C ILE A 278 -13.00 4.17 -8.01
N TYR A 279 -12.57 3.07 -7.40
CA TYR A 279 -11.41 2.33 -7.86
C TYR A 279 -11.74 1.36 -9.00
N VAL A 280 -12.83 0.63 -8.92
CA VAL A 280 -13.24 -0.36 -9.92
C VAL A 280 -13.40 0.26 -11.31
N PRO A 281 -14.21 1.33 -11.52
CA PRO A 281 -14.35 1.93 -12.84
C PRO A 281 -13.02 2.47 -13.38
N TYR A 282 -12.20 3.07 -12.53
CA TYR A 282 -10.87 3.50 -12.92
C TYR A 282 -9.97 2.34 -13.36
N LEU A 283 -9.92 1.25 -12.58
CA LEU A 283 -9.05 0.10 -12.86
C LEU A 283 -9.43 -0.60 -14.18
N LEU A 284 -10.72 -0.74 -14.44
CA LEU A 284 -11.25 -1.30 -15.69
C LEU A 284 -10.88 -0.43 -16.90
N ALA A 285 -11.15 0.88 -16.81
CA ALA A 285 -10.83 1.80 -17.89
C ALA A 285 -9.32 1.90 -18.16
N ASN A 286 -8.50 1.86 -17.09
CA ASN A 286 -7.05 1.82 -17.24
C ASN A 286 -6.58 0.54 -17.96
N ALA A 287 -7.12 -0.62 -17.60
CA ALA A 287 -6.77 -1.88 -18.24
C ALA A 287 -7.18 -1.90 -19.73
N GLU A 288 -8.34 -1.35 -20.05
CA GLU A 288 -8.81 -1.20 -21.45
C GLU A 288 -7.89 -0.26 -22.26
N ALA A 289 -7.54 0.90 -21.71
CA ALA A 289 -6.64 1.85 -22.35
C ALA A 289 -5.24 1.24 -22.59
N VAL A 290 -4.71 0.48 -21.62
CA VAL A 290 -3.45 -0.27 -21.77
C VAL A 290 -3.57 -1.32 -22.90
N ALA A 291 -4.64 -2.09 -22.94
CA ALA A 291 -4.85 -3.12 -23.94
C ALA A 291 -4.98 -2.54 -25.37
N LYS A 292 -5.56 -1.34 -25.49
CA LYS A 292 -5.67 -0.61 -26.78
C LYS A 292 -4.40 0.15 -27.15
N GLY A 293 -3.41 0.24 -26.26
CA GLY A 293 -2.19 1.02 -26.48
C GLY A 293 -2.42 2.54 -26.50
N GLU A 294 -3.46 3.01 -25.83
CA GLU A 294 -3.78 4.43 -25.72
C GLU A 294 -2.69 5.18 -24.95
N GLN A 295 -2.44 6.42 -25.32
CA GLN A 295 -1.44 7.26 -24.65
C GLN A 295 -2.07 8.08 -23.52
N LEU A 296 -3.39 8.20 -23.52
CA LEU A 296 -4.17 9.00 -22.58
C LEU A 296 -5.46 8.27 -22.26
N LEU A 297 -5.72 8.05 -20.98
CA LEU A 297 -6.99 7.63 -20.45
C LEU A 297 -7.83 8.86 -20.13
N GLU A 298 -9.00 8.97 -20.73
CA GLU A 298 -10.03 9.96 -20.41
C GLU A 298 -11.34 9.26 -20.09
N MET A 299 -11.95 9.62 -18.96
CA MET A 299 -13.22 9.07 -18.52
C MET A 299 -13.97 10.04 -17.60
N GLU A 300 -15.22 9.76 -17.30
CA GLU A 300 -15.92 10.33 -16.15
C GLU A 300 -15.72 9.41 -14.95
N LEU A 301 -15.27 9.97 -13.81
CA LEU A 301 -15.07 9.26 -12.56
C LEU A 301 -15.63 10.11 -11.43
N ASP A 302 -16.54 9.53 -10.64
CA ASP A 302 -17.20 10.25 -9.54
C ASP A 302 -17.93 11.55 -10.01
N GLY A 303 -18.56 11.48 -11.19
CA GLY A 303 -19.27 12.62 -11.82
C GLY A 303 -18.35 13.75 -12.33
N ARG A 304 -17.04 13.50 -12.44
CA ARG A 304 -16.04 14.46 -12.89
C ARG A 304 -15.16 13.89 -13.99
N ARG A 305 -14.59 14.78 -14.80
CA ARG A 305 -13.57 14.38 -15.78
C ARG A 305 -12.35 13.84 -15.06
N TRP A 306 -11.88 12.67 -15.49
CA TRP A 306 -10.61 12.07 -15.11
C TRP A 306 -9.70 11.95 -16.32
N GLN A 307 -8.43 12.28 -16.15
CA GLN A 307 -7.44 12.22 -17.22
C GLN A 307 -6.07 11.84 -16.67
N GLN A 308 -5.47 10.75 -17.17
CA GLN A 308 -4.10 10.36 -16.86
C GLN A 308 -3.50 9.50 -17.98
N ASN A 309 -2.17 9.31 -17.96
CA ASN A 309 -1.55 8.31 -18.81
C ASN A 309 -1.89 6.90 -18.28
N PRO A 310 -2.24 5.94 -19.15
CA PRO A 310 -2.48 4.56 -18.73
C PRO A 310 -1.28 3.98 -17.97
N PHE A 311 -1.55 3.22 -16.92
CA PHE A 311 -0.52 2.64 -16.07
C PHE A 311 -0.53 1.12 -16.17
N THR A 312 0.46 0.57 -16.85
CA THR A 312 0.55 -0.86 -17.20
C THR A 312 0.57 -1.78 -15.98
N TYR A 313 1.17 -1.32 -14.85
CA TYR A 313 1.22 -2.13 -13.65
C TYR A 313 -0.18 -2.37 -13.07
N GLN A 314 -1.04 -1.35 -13.05
CA GLN A 314 -2.41 -1.48 -12.53
C GLN A 314 -3.30 -2.36 -13.44
N ALA A 315 -3.02 -2.46 -14.73
CA ALA A 315 -3.66 -3.45 -15.57
C ALA A 315 -3.31 -4.89 -15.14
N LYS A 316 -2.08 -5.14 -14.69
CA LYS A 316 -1.67 -6.43 -14.10
C LYS A 316 -2.34 -6.67 -12.75
N CYS A 317 -2.56 -5.64 -11.94
CA CYS A 317 -3.32 -5.75 -10.69
C CYS A 317 -4.73 -6.32 -10.95
N LEU A 318 -5.44 -5.79 -11.95
CA LEU A 318 -6.73 -6.33 -12.36
C LEU A 318 -6.67 -7.80 -12.77
N GLU A 319 -5.66 -8.17 -13.57
CA GLU A 319 -5.46 -9.58 -13.94
C GLU A 319 -5.21 -10.47 -12.70
N CYS A 320 -4.45 -9.99 -11.74
CA CYS A 320 -4.18 -10.72 -10.49
C CYS A 320 -5.46 -10.88 -9.67
N ILE A 321 -6.26 -9.82 -9.48
CA ILE A 321 -7.56 -9.90 -8.78
C ILE A 321 -8.47 -10.94 -9.46
N ARG A 322 -8.58 -10.91 -10.78
CA ARG A 322 -9.36 -11.90 -11.56
C ARG A 322 -8.85 -13.32 -11.39
N LYS A 323 -7.53 -13.52 -11.34
CA LYS A 323 -6.92 -14.83 -11.09
C LYS A 323 -7.23 -15.33 -9.67
N GLU A 324 -7.19 -14.46 -8.66
CA GLU A 324 -7.55 -14.84 -7.29
C GLU A 324 -9.03 -15.24 -7.20
N PHE A 325 -9.93 -14.50 -7.82
CA PHE A 325 -11.34 -14.86 -7.90
C PHE A 325 -11.55 -16.21 -8.62
N ALA A 326 -10.86 -16.46 -9.73
CA ALA A 326 -10.97 -17.70 -10.51
C ALA A 326 -10.45 -18.95 -9.75
N LYS A 327 -9.63 -18.78 -8.72
CA LYS A 327 -9.17 -19.90 -7.86
C LYS A 327 -10.21 -20.34 -6.85
N LEU A 328 -11.21 -19.52 -6.57
CA LEU A 328 -12.26 -19.85 -5.63
C LEU A 328 -13.14 -21.00 -6.14
N PHE A 329 -13.62 -21.84 -5.23
CA PHE A 329 -14.67 -22.79 -5.57
C PHE A 329 -15.98 -22.07 -5.88
N ASP A 330 -16.86 -22.72 -6.65
CA ASP A 330 -18.15 -22.14 -7.09
C ASP A 330 -18.99 -21.61 -5.90
N THR A 331 -18.93 -22.28 -4.77
CA THR A 331 -19.64 -21.88 -3.54
C THR A 331 -19.11 -20.53 -3.01
N ASP A 332 -17.79 -20.34 -3.03
CA ASP A 332 -17.15 -19.13 -2.52
C ASP A 332 -17.29 -17.99 -3.52
N GLN A 333 -17.19 -18.28 -4.82
CA GLN A 333 -17.48 -17.28 -5.86
C GLN A 333 -18.92 -16.76 -5.74
N LYS A 334 -19.89 -17.66 -5.52
CA LYS A 334 -21.28 -17.27 -5.31
C LYS A 334 -21.45 -16.40 -4.07
N LEU A 335 -20.86 -16.81 -2.93
CA LEU A 335 -20.90 -16.05 -1.68
C LEU A 335 -20.36 -14.63 -1.87
N VAL A 336 -19.17 -14.51 -2.46
CA VAL A 336 -18.53 -13.21 -2.73
C VAL A 336 -19.38 -12.36 -3.66
N THR A 337 -19.90 -12.96 -4.73
CA THR A 337 -20.75 -12.24 -5.71
C THR A 337 -22.01 -11.71 -5.06
N GLU A 338 -22.64 -12.47 -4.15
CA GLU A 338 -23.80 -12.02 -3.38
C GLU A 338 -23.44 -10.86 -2.45
N GLN A 339 -22.30 -10.92 -1.75
CA GLN A 339 -21.85 -9.85 -0.87
C GLN A 339 -21.48 -8.55 -1.61
N PHE A 340 -20.93 -8.67 -2.81
CA PHE A 340 -20.58 -7.52 -3.63
C PHE A 340 -21.75 -6.93 -4.43
N GLN A 341 -22.96 -7.50 -4.33
CA GLN A 341 -24.11 -7.10 -5.16
C GLN A 341 -24.45 -5.60 -5.06
N SER A 342 -24.25 -4.99 -3.88
CA SER A 342 -24.54 -3.56 -3.65
C SER A 342 -23.30 -2.66 -3.70
N THR A 343 -22.11 -3.21 -3.99
CA THR A 343 -20.85 -2.49 -3.85
C THR A 343 -20.23 -2.07 -5.19
N GLY A 344 -20.69 -2.59 -6.31
CA GLY A 344 -20.06 -2.35 -7.62
C GLY A 344 -18.79 -3.19 -7.91
N ILE A 345 -18.25 -3.91 -6.93
CA ILE A 345 -17.01 -4.71 -7.09
C ILE A 345 -17.20 -5.85 -8.09
N ASN A 346 -18.40 -6.38 -8.24
CA ASN A 346 -18.68 -7.46 -9.21
C ASN A 346 -18.28 -7.11 -10.65
N HIS A 347 -18.19 -5.83 -11.00
CA HIS A 347 -17.73 -5.41 -12.33
C HIS A 347 -16.27 -5.81 -12.62
N LEU A 348 -15.44 -6.08 -11.59
CA LEU A 348 -14.08 -6.60 -11.77
C LEU A 348 -14.08 -7.97 -12.46
N PHE A 349 -15.13 -8.76 -12.26
CA PHE A 349 -15.23 -10.16 -12.69
C PHE A 349 -16.17 -10.36 -13.89
N ALA A 350 -16.81 -9.30 -14.35
CA ALA A 350 -17.58 -9.35 -15.60
C ALA A 350 -16.63 -9.47 -16.80
N ASP A 351 -17.06 -10.26 -17.81
CA ASP A 351 -16.33 -10.47 -19.07
C ASP A 351 -16.25 -9.18 -19.92
#